data_85abce6632a3fd628dfb825fd255679c
#
_entry.id   85abce6632a3fd628dfb825fd255679c
#
_cell.length_a   1.000
_cell.length_b   1.000
_cell.length_c   1.000
_cell.angle_alpha   90.00
_cell.angle_beta   90.00
_cell.angle_gamma   90.00
#
_symmetry.space_group_name_H-M   'P 1'
#
loop_
_entity.id
_entity.type
_entity.pdbx_description
1 polymer ?
#
loop_
_entity_poly.entity_id
_entity_poly.type
_entity_poly.pdbx_seq_one_letter_code
_entity_poly.pdbx_strand_id
1 'polypeptide(L)'
;MLEKKGIMFCGDSVGMLIPSLDSAMVPTTPHPYRLESGISSINLMLERKPKMLAFAHHAIRNDAPNLLKKHIVQLELWKNCVASCLDRKIFTEEDIGIELSKIDPDSARLLNAPDNFGGLRKALVGSITGFINLIKKEREQA
;
A
#
# COMPACT_ATOMS: atom_id res chain seq x y z
N MET A 1 19.29 -3.14 -8.14
CA MET A 1 19.83 -2.21 -7.10
C MET A 1 21.15 -1.63 -7.60
N LEU A 2 21.40 -0.34 -7.39
CA LEU A 2 22.71 0.28 -7.59
C LEU A 2 23.55 0.05 -6.33
N GLU A 3 24.30 -1.04 -6.29
CA GLU A 3 24.99 -1.51 -5.08
C GLU A 3 25.95 -0.49 -4.48
N LYS A 4 26.77 0.18 -5.30
CA LYS A 4 27.74 1.19 -4.82
C LYS A 4 27.08 2.36 -4.06
N LYS A 5 25.79 2.69 -4.33
CA LYS A 5 25.06 3.78 -3.70
C LYS A 5 24.01 3.29 -2.69
N GLY A 6 23.76 1.98 -2.63
CA GLY A 6 22.71 1.41 -1.80
C GLY A 6 21.30 1.83 -2.20
N ILE A 7 21.08 2.22 -3.46
CA ILE A 7 19.78 2.64 -3.98
C ILE A 7 19.06 1.43 -4.57
N MET A 8 17.84 1.19 -4.12
CA MET A 8 16.95 0.17 -4.68
C MET A 8 15.78 0.84 -5.40
N PHE A 9 15.61 0.52 -6.66
CA PHE A 9 14.42 0.90 -7.44
C PHE A 9 13.32 -0.11 -7.14
N CYS A 10 12.28 0.33 -6.46
CA CYS A 10 11.20 -0.54 -6.00
C CYS A 10 9.96 -0.51 -6.91
N GLY A 11 9.89 0.43 -7.87
CA GLY A 11 8.69 0.60 -8.68
C GLY A 11 7.46 0.77 -7.78
N ASP A 12 6.40 0.03 -8.08
CA ASP A 12 5.17 0.00 -7.29
C ASP A 12 5.13 -1.15 -6.25
N SER A 13 6.20 -1.95 -6.15
CA SER A 13 6.23 -3.12 -5.25
C SER A 13 6.16 -2.75 -3.77
N VAL A 14 6.47 -1.51 -3.43
CA VAL A 14 6.38 -0.95 -2.06
C VAL A 14 5.28 0.11 -1.99
N GLY A 15 4.26 -0.02 -2.83
CA GLY A 15 3.19 0.96 -2.92
C GLY A 15 3.64 2.25 -3.60
N MET A 16 2.74 3.22 -3.60
CA MET A 16 2.97 4.57 -4.12
C MET A 16 3.23 5.51 -2.95
N LEU A 17 4.34 6.26 -3.02
CA LEU A 17 4.66 7.29 -2.05
C LEU A 17 4.25 8.66 -2.60
N ILE A 18 3.57 9.45 -1.78
CA ILE A 18 3.03 10.77 -2.16
C ILE A 18 3.71 11.85 -1.33
N PRO A 19 4.78 12.47 -1.85
CA PRO A 19 5.54 13.48 -1.10
C PRO A 19 4.72 14.69 -0.65
N SER A 20 3.77 15.13 -1.49
CA SER A 20 2.90 16.28 -1.21
C SER A 20 1.89 16.05 -0.08
N LEU A 21 1.69 14.81 0.35
CA LEU A 21 0.83 14.44 1.48
C LEU A 21 1.66 13.89 2.64
N ASP A 22 2.70 14.60 3.03
CA ASP A 22 3.59 14.22 4.13
C ASP A 22 4.13 12.79 3.95
N SER A 23 4.50 12.46 2.71
CA SER A 23 4.99 11.14 2.32
C SER A 23 4.05 9.98 2.67
N ALA A 24 2.74 10.20 2.53
CA ALA A 24 1.76 9.14 2.67
C ALA A 24 2.05 8.00 1.68
N MET A 25 1.85 6.77 2.14
CA MET A 25 2.03 5.56 1.32
C MET A 25 0.67 4.91 1.07
N VAL A 26 0.47 4.45 -0.17
CA VAL A 26 -0.71 3.70 -0.59
C VAL A 26 -0.28 2.37 -1.16
N PRO A 27 -0.82 1.25 -0.69
CA PRO A 27 -0.60 -0.03 -1.35
C PRO A 27 -1.00 0.03 -2.82
N THR A 28 -0.24 -0.60 -3.69
CA THR A 28 -0.63 -0.87 -5.08
C THR A 28 -0.97 -2.34 -5.22
N THR A 29 -2.15 -2.62 -5.76
CA THR A 29 -2.70 -3.98 -5.84
C THR A 29 -3.01 -4.35 -7.28
N PRO A 30 -1.98 -4.69 -8.10
CA PRO A 30 -2.20 -5.13 -9.46
C PRO A 30 -3.04 -6.42 -9.47
N HIS A 31 -3.94 -6.54 -10.44
CA HIS A 31 -4.76 -7.75 -10.58
C HIS A 31 -4.02 -8.86 -11.35
N PRO A 32 -4.00 -10.12 -10.87
CA PRO A 32 -4.50 -10.60 -9.59
C PRO A 32 -3.51 -10.28 -8.44
N TYR A 33 -4.00 -9.64 -7.38
CA TYR A 33 -3.17 -9.32 -6.23
C TYR A 33 -2.88 -10.57 -5.38
N ARG A 34 -1.61 -10.71 -4.96
CA ARG A 34 -1.13 -11.80 -4.09
C ARG A 34 -0.34 -11.22 -2.94
N LEU A 35 -0.98 -11.05 -1.79
CA LEU A 35 -0.40 -10.42 -0.62
C LEU A 35 0.89 -11.10 -0.15
N GLU A 36 0.88 -12.42 -0.04
CA GLU A 36 2.05 -13.19 0.43
C GLU A 36 3.26 -13.01 -0.48
N SER A 37 3.04 -13.00 -1.79
CA SER A 37 4.11 -12.72 -2.77
C SER A 37 4.63 -11.30 -2.64
N GLY A 38 3.75 -10.32 -2.39
CA GLY A 38 4.12 -8.94 -2.12
C GLY A 38 5.00 -8.82 -0.88
N ILE A 39 4.58 -9.39 0.24
CA ILE A 39 5.33 -9.39 1.50
C ILE A 39 6.67 -10.12 1.34
N SER A 40 6.69 -11.29 0.66
CA SER A 40 7.93 -12.02 0.37
C SER A 40 8.92 -11.16 -0.44
N SER A 41 8.44 -10.44 -1.45
CA SER A 41 9.27 -9.53 -2.24
C SER A 41 9.88 -8.42 -1.39
N ILE A 42 9.10 -7.84 -0.48
CA ILE A 42 9.57 -6.78 0.43
C ILE A 42 10.62 -7.35 1.41
N ASN A 43 10.44 -8.56 1.91
CA ASN A 43 11.43 -9.22 2.77
C ASN A 43 12.75 -9.46 2.03
N LEU A 44 12.71 -9.90 0.77
CA LEU A 44 13.89 -10.01 -0.07
C LEU A 44 14.59 -8.65 -0.29
N MET A 45 13.82 -7.57 -0.41
CA MET A 45 14.39 -6.21 -0.47
C MET A 45 15.10 -5.85 0.85
N LEU A 46 14.52 -6.17 2.00
CA LEU A 46 15.13 -5.94 3.31
C LEU A 46 16.45 -6.70 3.48
N GLU A 47 16.53 -7.95 3.01
CA GLU A 47 17.77 -8.76 3.03
C GLU A 47 18.92 -8.10 2.26
N ARG A 48 18.61 -7.34 1.20
CA ARG A 48 19.58 -6.56 0.42
C ARG A 48 20.09 -5.31 1.12
N LYS A 49 19.52 -4.96 2.30
CA LYS A 49 19.92 -3.83 3.15
C LYS A 49 20.04 -2.50 2.36
N PRO A 50 19.02 -2.10 1.59
CA PRO A 50 19.07 -0.84 0.87
C PRO A 50 19.15 0.33 1.85
N LYS A 51 19.89 1.38 1.48
CA LYS A 51 19.93 2.64 2.22
C LYS A 51 18.82 3.57 1.74
N MET A 52 18.51 3.52 0.47
CA MET A 52 17.54 4.39 -0.20
C MET A 52 16.57 3.56 -1.05
N LEU A 53 15.32 4.00 -1.12
CA LEU A 53 14.31 3.52 -2.06
C LEU A 53 14.04 4.59 -3.10
N ALA A 54 14.02 4.20 -4.36
CA ALA A 54 13.55 5.02 -5.47
C ALA A 54 12.20 4.46 -5.95
N PHE A 55 11.15 5.24 -5.72
CA PHE A 55 9.76 4.92 -6.10
C PHE A 55 9.50 5.30 -7.56
N ALA A 56 8.49 4.67 -8.17
CA ALA A 56 8.12 4.94 -9.57
C ALA A 56 7.63 6.38 -9.79
N HIS A 57 7.01 7.01 -8.78
CA HIS A 57 6.41 8.33 -8.86
C HIS A 57 7.29 9.42 -8.22
N HIS A 58 8.53 9.56 -8.73
CA HIS A 58 9.46 10.67 -8.46
C HIS A 58 9.85 10.91 -6.99
N ALA A 59 9.91 9.86 -6.19
CA ALA A 59 10.36 9.97 -4.82
C ALA A 59 11.60 9.10 -4.55
N ILE A 60 12.60 9.68 -3.90
CA ILE A 60 13.74 8.95 -3.34
C ILE A 60 13.76 9.20 -1.84
N ARG A 61 13.88 8.14 -1.05
CA ARG A 61 13.87 8.19 0.41
C ARG A 61 15.08 7.47 0.99
N ASN A 62 15.66 8.06 2.03
CA ASN A 62 16.88 7.56 2.69
C ASN A 62 16.61 6.58 3.84
N ASP A 63 15.36 6.36 4.18
CA ASP A 63 14.90 5.54 5.31
C ASP A 63 14.33 4.18 4.84
N ALA A 64 14.97 3.58 3.84
CA ALA A 64 14.52 2.36 3.17
C ALA A 64 14.07 1.23 4.11
N PRO A 65 14.83 0.81 5.14
CA PRO A 65 14.38 -0.28 6.00
C PRO A 65 13.08 0.03 6.76
N ASN A 66 12.90 1.28 7.20
CA ASN A 66 11.70 1.69 7.92
C ASN A 66 10.49 1.73 7.00
N LEU A 67 10.65 2.24 5.77
CA LEU A 67 9.57 2.29 4.78
C LEU A 67 9.13 0.87 4.36
N LEU A 68 10.07 -0.03 4.13
CA LEU A 68 9.77 -1.43 3.80
C LEU A 68 8.99 -2.12 4.91
N LYS A 69 9.43 -1.98 6.17
CA LYS A 69 8.71 -2.53 7.33
C LYS A 69 7.33 -1.90 7.51
N LYS A 70 7.25 -0.55 7.40
CA LYS A 70 5.97 0.16 7.45
C LYS A 70 4.99 -0.38 6.42
N HIS A 71 5.46 -0.63 5.20
CA HIS A 71 4.59 -1.11 4.14
C HIS A 71 4.07 -2.53 4.40
N ILE A 72 4.89 -3.44 4.93
CA ILE A 72 4.41 -4.77 5.35
C ILE A 72 3.27 -4.64 6.37
N VAL A 73 3.47 -3.84 7.41
CA VAL A 73 2.44 -3.61 8.44
C VAL A 73 1.18 -3.00 7.84
N GLN A 74 1.32 -2.06 6.90
CA GLN A 74 0.20 -1.44 6.20
C GLN A 74 -0.58 -2.45 5.37
N LEU A 75 0.10 -3.34 4.64
CA LEU A 75 -0.55 -4.38 3.83
C LEU A 75 -1.40 -5.34 4.70
N GLU A 76 -0.86 -5.77 5.83
CA GLU A 76 -1.57 -6.63 6.79
C GLU A 76 -2.75 -5.89 7.44
N LEU A 77 -2.55 -4.64 7.84
CA LEU A 77 -3.59 -3.78 8.39
C LEU A 77 -4.76 -3.63 7.41
N TRP A 78 -4.46 -3.35 6.15
CA TRP A 78 -5.47 -3.17 5.11
C TRP A 78 -6.24 -4.46 4.86
N LYS A 79 -5.55 -5.61 4.74
CA LYS A 79 -6.21 -6.92 4.59
C LYS A 79 -7.21 -7.16 5.72
N ASN A 80 -6.78 -6.96 6.96
CA ASN A 80 -7.62 -7.21 8.14
C ASN A 80 -8.82 -6.25 8.21
N CYS A 81 -8.60 -4.97 7.90
CA CYS A 81 -9.68 -3.98 7.89
C CYS A 81 -10.72 -4.30 6.82
N VAL A 82 -10.28 -4.59 5.57
CA VAL A 82 -11.18 -4.92 4.48
C VAL A 82 -11.96 -6.20 4.79
N ALA A 83 -11.31 -7.25 5.32
CA ALA A 83 -11.98 -8.47 5.73
C ALA A 83 -13.07 -8.21 6.78
N SER A 84 -12.76 -7.42 7.81
CA SER A 84 -13.71 -7.01 8.85
C SER A 84 -14.87 -6.19 8.29
N CYS A 85 -14.60 -5.29 7.33
CA CYS A 85 -15.66 -4.52 6.66
C CYS A 85 -16.63 -5.45 5.92
N LEU A 86 -16.10 -6.40 5.15
CA LEU A 86 -16.93 -7.36 4.42
C LEU A 86 -17.78 -8.23 5.37
N ASP A 87 -17.25 -8.63 6.52
CA ASP A 87 -18.00 -9.37 7.55
C ASP A 87 -19.14 -8.54 8.14
N ARG A 88 -18.95 -7.23 8.27
CA ARG A 88 -19.96 -6.25 8.71
C ARG A 88 -20.91 -5.80 7.60
N LYS A 89 -20.82 -6.38 6.40
CA LYS A 89 -21.60 -6.04 5.20
C LYS A 89 -21.35 -4.60 4.70
N ILE A 90 -20.14 -4.11 4.87
CA ILE A 90 -19.64 -2.85 4.29
C ILE A 90 -18.92 -3.21 2.99
N PHE A 91 -19.50 -2.85 1.84
CA PHE A 91 -19.03 -3.35 0.54
C PHE A 91 -18.54 -2.27 -0.41
N THR A 92 -18.83 -0.99 -0.15
CA THR A 92 -18.34 0.09 -1.02
C THR A 92 -16.90 0.46 -0.69
N GLU A 93 -16.12 0.76 -1.70
CA GLU A 93 -14.73 1.20 -1.53
C GLU A 93 -14.65 2.50 -0.73
N GLU A 94 -15.63 3.40 -0.88
CA GLU A 94 -15.71 4.64 -0.12
C GLU A 94 -15.89 4.38 1.38
N ASP A 95 -16.84 3.54 1.75
CA ASP A 95 -17.09 3.22 3.17
C ASP A 95 -15.89 2.48 3.79
N ILE A 96 -15.28 1.56 3.04
CA ILE A 96 -14.04 0.88 3.47
C ILE A 96 -12.89 1.89 3.61
N GLY A 97 -12.79 2.84 2.71
CA GLY A 97 -11.81 3.93 2.79
C GLY A 97 -11.98 4.77 4.06
N ILE A 98 -13.23 5.05 4.47
CA ILE A 98 -13.54 5.72 5.74
C ILE A 98 -13.08 4.87 6.93
N GLU A 99 -13.34 3.57 6.93
CA GLU A 99 -12.89 2.68 8.01
C GLU A 99 -11.35 2.61 8.07
N LEU A 100 -10.68 2.49 6.93
CA LEU A 100 -9.21 2.53 6.84
C LEU A 100 -8.64 3.85 7.39
N SER A 101 -9.28 4.99 7.09
CA SER A 101 -8.81 6.30 7.55
C SER A 101 -8.80 6.46 9.08
N LYS A 102 -9.58 5.65 9.80
CA LYS A 102 -9.62 5.65 11.27
C LYS A 102 -8.40 4.97 11.90
N ILE A 103 -7.72 4.08 11.16
CA ILE A 103 -6.67 3.21 11.68
C ILE A 103 -5.34 3.35 10.93
N ASP A 104 -5.35 3.85 9.70
CA ASP A 104 -4.16 4.11 8.88
C ASP A 104 -4.03 5.63 8.61
N PRO A 105 -3.05 6.30 9.21
CA PRO A 105 -2.86 7.74 9.01
C PRO A 105 -2.62 8.13 7.55
N ASP A 106 -2.00 7.25 6.76
CA ASP A 106 -1.75 7.52 5.34
C ASP A 106 -3.07 7.50 4.55
N SER A 107 -3.96 6.55 4.84
CA SER A 107 -5.32 6.52 4.29
C SER A 107 -6.12 7.77 4.68
N ALA A 108 -5.98 8.25 5.92
CA ALA A 108 -6.63 9.48 6.36
C ALA A 108 -6.15 10.71 5.56
N ARG A 109 -4.84 10.83 5.31
CA ARG A 109 -4.28 11.92 4.49
C ARG A 109 -4.81 11.89 3.06
N LEU A 110 -4.92 10.70 2.47
CA LEU A 110 -5.46 10.54 1.12
C LEU A 110 -6.94 10.87 1.03
N LEU A 111 -7.74 10.39 1.98
CA LEU A 111 -9.18 10.62 2.00
C LEU A 111 -9.49 12.11 2.15
N ASN A 112 -8.70 12.84 2.95
CA ASN A 112 -8.84 14.26 3.21
C ASN A 112 -8.08 15.17 2.22
N ALA A 113 -7.43 14.58 1.20
CA ALA A 113 -6.72 15.35 0.20
C ALA A 113 -7.69 16.25 -0.61
N PRO A 114 -7.27 17.48 -0.97
CA PRO A 114 -8.08 18.37 -1.79
C PRO A 114 -8.45 17.73 -3.15
N ASP A 115 -9.59 18.13 -3.71
CA ASP A 115 -10.13 17.55 -4.96
C ASP A 115 -9.23 17.68 -6.19
N ASN A 116 -8.29 18.66 -6.19
CA ASN A 116 -7.27 18.77 -7.23
C ASN A 116 -6.26 17.60 -7.27
N PHE A 117 -6.26 16.74 -6.24
CA PHE A 117 -5.55 15.47 -6.19
C PHE A 117 -6.41 14.28 -6.65
N GLY A 118 -7.39 14.47 -7.53
CA GLY A 118 -8.39 13.46 -7.94
C GLY A 118 -7.84 12.08 -8.37
N GLY A 119 -6.57 12.01 -8.79
CA GLY A 119 -5.90 10.73 -9.04
C GLY A 119 -5.63 9.90 -7.79
N LEU A 120 -5.48 10.53 -6.62
CA LEU A 120 -5.15 9.86 -5.37
C LEU A 120 -6.33 9.09 -4.77
N ARG A 121 -7.55 9.66 -4.85
CA ARG A 121 -8.76 8.93 -4.45
C ARG A 121 -8.97 7.69 -5.33
N LYS A 122 -8.71 7.78 -6.64
CA LYS A 122 -8.75 6.63 -7.54
C LYS A 122 -7.71 5.57 -7.17
N ALA A 123 -6.51 5.97 -6.77
CA ALA A 123 -5.48 5.05 -6.31
C ALA A 123 -5.93 4.32 -5.02
N LEU A 124 -6.48 5.05 -4.06
CA LEU A 124 -7.04 4.48 -2.82
C LEU A 124 -8.15 3.46 -3.14
N VAL A 125 -9.14 3.85 -3.93
CA VAL A 125 -10.25 2.99 -4.35
C VAL A 125 -9.73 1.75 -5.09
N GLY A 126 -8.83 1.92 -6.06
CA GLY A 126 -8.25 0.80 -6.81
C GLY A 126 -7.51 -0.20 -5.91
N SER A 127 -6.79 0.30 -4.91
CA SER A 127 -6.10 -0.55 -3.93
C SER A 127 -7.09 -1.31 -3.04
N ILE A 128 -8.15 -0.67 -2.58
CA ILE A 128 -9.22 -1.31 -1.80
C ILE A 128 -9.89 -2.41 -2.62
N THR A 129 -10.22 -2.15 -3.88
CA THR A 129 -10.79 -3.15 -4.81
C THR A 129 -9.90 -4.39 -4.92
N GLY A 130 -8.57 -4.20 -5.00
CA GLY A 130 -7.61 -5.31 -5.02
C GLY A 130 -7.68 -6.18 -3.77
N PHE A 131 -7.79 -5.59 -2.59
CA PHE A 131 -7.97 -6.33 -1.33
C PHE A 131 -9.33 -7.03 -1.24
N ILE A 132 -10.42 -6.38 -1.69
CA ILE A 132 -11.75 -7.01 -1.76
C ILE A 132 -11.69 -8.28 -2.61
N ASN A 133 -11.08 -8.20 -3.79
CA ASN A 133 -10.96 -9.33 -4.71
C ASN A 133 -10.08 -10.46 -4.13
N LEU A 134 -8.98 -10.10 -3.47
CA LEU A 134 -8.13 -11.04 -2.75
C LEU A 134 -8.93 -11.85 -1.72
N ILE A 135 -9.64 -11.16 -0.83
CA ILE A 135 -10.38 -11.79 0.27
C ILE A 135 -11.54 -12.64 -0.24
N LYS A 136 -12.28 -12.16 -1.26
CA LYS A 136 -13.33 -12.97 -1.90
C LYS A 136 -12.77 -14.27 -2.45
N LYS A 137 -11.65 -14.20 -3.16
CA LYS A 137 -10.98 -15.39 -3.73
C LYS A 137 -10.48 -16.36 -2.64
N GLU A 138 -9.89 -15.83 -1.56
CA GLU A 138 -9.46 -16.68 -0.43
C GLU A 138 -10.64 -17.43 0.20
N ARG A 139 -11.80 -16.78 0.33
CA ARG A 139 -13.03 -17.40 0.88
C ARG A 139 -13.65 -18.44 -0.03
N GLU A 140 -13.56 -18.27 -1.35
CA GLU A 140 -14.02 -19.25 -2.33
C GLU A 140 -13.15 -20.51 -2.36
N GLN A 141 -11.89 -20.41 -1.95
CA GLN A 141 -10.93 -21.52 -1.95
C GLN A 141 -10.85 -22.24 -0.59
N ALA A 142 -11.46 -21.69 0.43
CA ALA A 142 -11.50 -22.28 1.77
C ALA A 142 -12.68 -23.25 1.91
#